data_289144a4da539ffd66651142bb4664c8
#
_entry.id   289144a4da539ffd66651142bb4664c8
#
_cell.length_a   1.000
_cell.length_b   1.000
_cell.length_c   1.000
_cell.angle_alpha   90.00
_cell.angle_beta   90.00
_cell.angle_gamma   90.00
#
_symmetry.space_group_name_H-M   'P 1'
#
loop_
_entity.id
_entity.type
_entity.pdbx_description
1 polymer ?
#
loop_
_entity_poly.entity_id
_entity_poly.type
_entity_poly.pdbx_seq_one_letter_code
_entity_poly.pdbx_strand_id
1 'polypeptide(L)'
;MKKFAMLMLYLVLVFALAACAGTDTTPQGSVSDTVTVTDMKGEVAIPANPQRIVDVAGLTEELLILDMKVIASANTSMFDGVSVPKHLATLFAERGIEVVGNYSGSSSTGDLNLEKIAELKPDLIIMNIRHEKVYEQLAAIAPTVMIDDDISYVNWRGRFKQLGQWFDKEAAVEKWLADYDAKAAELAARIRDMIGDETFAVLEANSVHFGSYYIYRSGGPGELVYD
;
A
#
# COMPACT_ATOMS: atom_id res chain seq x y z
N MET A 1 -72.36 18.31 -22.65
CA MET A 1 -71.94 17.21 -21.80
C MET A 1 -70.82 16.35 -22.40
N LYS A 2 -70.87 15.93 -23.65
CA LYS A 2 -69.82 15.10 -24.28
C LYS A 2 -68.43 15.76 -24.37
N LYS A 3 -68.34 17.09 -24.57
CA LYS A 3 -67.06 17.82 -24.64
C LYS A 3 -66.38 17.99 -23.27
N PHE A 4 -67.17 18.04 -22.19
CA PHE A 4 -66.64 18.17 -20.83
C PHE A 4 -66.11 16.82 -20.32
N ALA A 5 -66.74 15.69 -20.69
CA ALA A 5 -66.27 14.38 -20.39
C ALA A 5 -64.95 14.03 -21.10
N MET A 6 -64.78 14.54 -22.33
CA MET A 6 -63.56 14.31 -23.11
C MET A 6 -62.36 15.12 -22.56
N LEU A 7 -62.62 16.33 -22.03
CA LEU A 7 -61.60 17.18 -21.39
C LEU A 7 -61.13 16.57 -20.04
N MET A 8 -62.06 16.01 -19.24
CA MET A 8 -61.73 15.30 -17.99
C MET A 8 -60.95 14.04 -18.28
N LEU A 9 -61.24 13.30 -19.35
CA LEU A 9 -60.49 12.08 -19.71
C LEU A 9 -59.06 12.42 -20.13
N TYR A 10 -58.84 13.54 -20.82
CA TYR A 10 -57.50 14.02 -21.18
C TYR A 10 -56.70 14.48 -19.97
N LEU A 11 -57.35 15.12 -18.98
CA LEU A 11 -56.69 15.57 -17.75
C LEU A 11 -56.25 14.39 -16.87
N VAL A 12 -57.05 13.32 -16.82
CA VAL A 12 -56.72 12.10 -16.08
C VAL A 12 -55.57 11.33 -16.79
N LEU A 13 -55.52 11.32 -18.12
CA LEU A 13 -54.48 10.68 -18.89
C LEU A 13 -53.10 11.38 -18.73
N VAL A 14 -53.09 12.73 -18.63
CA VAL A 14 -51.86 13.50 -18.40
C VAL A 14 -51.33 13.33 -16.99
N PHE A 15 -52.20 13.11 -15.97
CA PHE A 15 -51.77 12.82 -14.61
C PHE A 15 -51.25 11.40 -14.45
N ALA A 16 -51.72 10.44 -15.27
CA ALA A 16 -51.21 9.06 -15.23
C ALA A 16 -49.79 8.90 -15.83
N LEU A 17 -49.37 9.81 -16.70
CA LEU A 17 -48.01 9.81 -17.28
C LEU A 17 -46.97 10.51 -16.38
N ALA A 18 -47.41 11.30 -15.39
CA ALA A 18 -46.53 11.94 -14.41
C ALA A 18 -46.18 11.02 -13.19
N ALA A 19 -46.88 9.90 -13.02
CA ALA A 19 -46.67 8.97 -11.91
C ALA A 19 -45.62 7.86 -12.19
N CYS A 20 -45.03 7.82 -13.39
CA CYS A 20 -43.96 6.89 -13.76
C CYS A 20 -42.56 7.54 -13.83
N ALA A 21 -42.40 8.77 -13.32
CA ALA A 21 -41.06 9.22 -12.92
C ALA A 21 -40.74 8.57 -11.57
N GLY A 22 -40.57 7.23 -11.59
CA GLY A 22 -39.95 6.52 -10.51
C GLY A 22 -38.58 7.16 -10.30
N THR A 23 -38.35 7.74 -9.17
CA THR A 23 -37.01 7.92 -8.64
C THR A 23 -36.41 6.54 -8.57
N ASP A 24 -35.68 6.13 -9.59
CA ASP A 24 -34.64 5.13 -9.47
C ASP A 24 -33.66 5.67 -8.42
N THR A 25 -34.00 5.42 -7.16
CA THR A 25 -33.01 5.42 -6.11
C THR A 25 -32.23 4.11 -6.31
N THR A 26 -31.44 4.08 -7.39
CA THR A 26 -30.25 3.23 -7.37
C THR A 26 -29.52 3.60 -6.08
N PRO A 27 -29.16 2.63 -5.22
CA PRO A 27 -28.25 2.95 -4.14
C PRO A 27 -27.04 3.57 -4.80
N GLN A 28 -26.87 4.87 -4.64
CA GLN A 28 -25.67 5.57 -5.02
C GLN A 28 -24.63 5.04 -4.05
N GLY A 29 -24.05 3.88 -4.39
CA GLY A 29 -22.77 3.48 -3.84
C GLY A 29 -21.91 4.72 -4.02
N SER A 30 -21.37 5.24 -2.93
CA SER A 30 -20.44 6.35 -2.96
C SER A 30 -19.45 6.06 -4.08
N VAL A 31 -19.50 6.85 -5.17
CA VAL A 31 -18.41 6.86 -6.13
C VAL A 31 -17.24 7.32 -5.29
N SER A 32 -16.39 6.39 -4.83
CA SER A 32 -15.15 6.75 -4.19
C SER A 32 -14.38 7.52 -5.27
N ASP A 33 -14.07 8.78 -4.98
CA ASP A 33 -13.23 9.56 -5.88
C ASP A 33 -12.00 8.71 -6.19
N THR A 34 -11.70 8.53 -7.47
CA THR A 34 -10.53 7.78 -7.93
C THR A 34 -9.48 8.74 -8.44
N VAL A 35 -8.23 8.40 -8.22
CA VAL A 35 -7.07 9.06 -8.82
C VAL A 35 -6.36 8.07 -9.73
N THR A 36 -5.79 8.56 -10.81
CA THR A 36 -4.94 7.74 -11.68
C THR A 36 -3.50 7.88 -11.24
N VAL A 37 -2.87 6.77 -10.95
CA VAL A 37 -1.45 6.70 -10.61
C VAL A 37 -0.71 5.91 -11.68
N THR A 38 0.59 6.19 -11.83
CA THR A 38 1.46 5.41 -12.70
C THR A 38 2.25 4.43 -11.84
N ASP A 39 2.18 3.16 -12.19
CA ASP A 39 2.94 2.07 -11.59
C ASP A 39 3.83 1.37 -12.64
N MET A 40 4.40 0.21 -12.32
CA MET A 40 5.22 -0.58 -13.25
C MET A 40 4.45 -1.13 -14.46
N LYS A 41 3.14 -1.25 -14.38
CA LYS A 41 2.25 -1.75 -15.45
C LYS A 41 1.67 -0.63 -16.30
N GLY A 42 1.77 0.62 -15.85
CA GLY A 42 1.21 1.79 -16.51
C GLY A 42 0.27 2.58 -15.63
N GLU A 43 -0.78 3.14 -16.22
CA GLU A 43 -1.78 3.92 -15.48
C GLU A 43 -2.83 3.01 -14.83
N VAL A 44 -3.03 3.20 -13.53
CA VAL A 44 -4.03 2.46 -12.73
C VAL A 44 -4.91 3.45 -11.98
N ALA A 45 -6.22 3.27 -12.08
CA ALA A 45 -7.18 4.03 -11.29
C ALA A 45 -7.34 3.38 -9.91
N ILE A 46 -7.05 4.14 -8.85
CA ILE A 46 -7.16 3.69 -7.46
C ILE A 46 -8.10 4.61 -6.67
N PRO A 47 -8.69 4.17 -5.55
CA PRO A 47 -9.43 5.06 -4.66
C PRO A 47 -8.53 6.20 -4.17
N ALA A 48 -9.00 7.45 -4.21
CA ALA A 48 -8.26 8.59 -3.67
C ALA A 48 -8.03 8.50 -2.14
N ASN A 49 -8.92 7.81 -1.44
CA ASN A 49 -8.82 7.57 0.00
C ASN A 49 -9.17 6.11 0.32
N PRO A 50 -8.26 5.16 0.06
CA PRO A 50 -8.52 3.75 0.28
C PRO A 50 -8.73 3.46 1.77
N GLN A 51 -9.75 2.66 2.09
CA GLN A 51 -10.12 2.30 3.45
C GLN A 51 -9.79 0.86 3.82
N ARG A 52 -9.41 0.05 2.83
CA ARG A 52 -9.16 -1.39 3.02
C ARG A 52 -7.98 -1.84 2.18
N ILE A 53 -6.79 -1.43 2.59
CA ILE A 53 -5.55 -1.74 1.86
C ILE A 53 -5.02 -3.10 2.26
N VAL A 54 -4.71 -3.92 1.25
CA VAL A 54 -3.89 -5.13 1.41
C VAL A 54 -2.50 -4.86 0.87
N ASP A 55 -1.50 -4.94 1.74
CA ASP A 55 -0.09 -4.77 1.37
C ASP A 55 0.58 -6.14 1.17
N VAL A 56 0.95 -6.46 -0.06
CA VAL A 56 1.78 -7.62 -0.39
C VAL A 56 3.14 -7.22 -0.98
N ALA A 57 3.49 -5.93 -0.85
CA ALA A 57 4.76 -5.38 -1.29
C ALA A 57 5.82 -5.28 -0.18
N GLY A 58 5.41 -5.41 1.10
CA GLY A 58 6.28 -5.18 2.25
C GLY A 58 6.41 -3.70 2.63
N LEU A 59 5.37 -2.90 2.36
CA LEU A 59 5.32 -1.45 2.60
C LEU A 59 4.48 -1.07 3.82
N THR A 60 4.14 -2.06 4.65
CA THR A 60 3.19 -1.86 5.76
C THR A 60 3.65 -0.75 6.70
N GLU A 61 4.94 -0.64 6.99
CA GLU A 61 5.48 0.39 7.88
C GLU A 61 5.28 1.79 7.31
N GLU A 62 5.63 1.99 6.05
CA GLU A 62 5.47 3.27 5.36
C GLU A 62 4.00 3.67 5.26
N LEU A 63 3.13 2.72 4.95
CA LEU A 63 1.68 2.97 4.90
C LEU A 63 1.13 3.36 6.27
N LEU A 64 1.59 2.71 7.34
CA LEU A 64 1.16 3.03 8.71
C LEU A 64 1.71 4.37 9.20
N ILE A 65 2.92 4.76 8.80
CA ILE A 65 3.47 6.11 9.05
C ILE A 65 2.58 7.18 8.41
N LEU A 66 2.02 6.90 7.23
CA LEU A 66 1.08 7.79 6.54
C LEU A 66 -0.37 7.69 7.06
N ASP A 67 -0.61 6.95 8.14
CA ASP A 67 -1.92 6.67 8.72
C ASP A 67 -2.92 6.06 7.71
N MET A 68 -2.42 5.22 6.81
CA MET A 68 -3.24 4.50 5.85
C MET A 68 -3.93 3.30 6.50
N LYS A 69 -5.07 2.91 5.93
CA LYS A 69 -5.94 1.84 6.47
C LYS A 69 -5.52 0.46 5.96
N VAL A 70 -4.38 -0.04 6.43
CA VAL A 70 -3.94 -1.40 6.14
C VAL A 70 -4.75 -2.40 6.95
N ILE A 71 -5.42 -3.33 6.27
CA ILE A 71 -6.23 -4.40 6.88
C ILE A 71 -5.55 -5.76 6.85
N ALA A 72 -4.62 -5.95 5.90
CA ALA A 72 -3.83 -7.16 5.83
C ALA A 72 -2.47 -6.90 5.18
N SER A 73 -1.52 -7.74 5.51
CA SER A 73 -0.13 -7.58 5.09
C SER A 73 0.54 -8.92 4.83
N ALA A 74 1.46 -8.93 3.86
CA ALA A 74 2.41 -10.01 3.66
C ALA A 74 3.79 -9.70 4.28
N ASN A 75 3.91 -8.64 5.10
CA ASN A 75 5.16 -8.29 5.79
C ASN A 75 5.41 -9.23 6.97
N THR A 76 5.99 -10.38 6.66
CA THR A 76 6.33 -11.43 7.62
C THR A 76 7.85 -11.57 7.76
N SER A 77 8.27 -12.25 8.81
CA SER A 77 9.67 -12.51 9.08
C SER A 77 10.32 -13.30 7.94
N MET A 78 11.45 -12.82 7.44
CA MET A 78 12.24 -13.51 6.42
C MET A 78 12.80 -14.87 6.90
N PHE A 79 12.81 -15.14 8.22
CA PHE A 79 13.34 -16.38 8.77
C PHE A 79 12.35 -17.55 8.74
N ASP A 80 11.05 -17.28 8.90
CA ASP A 80 10.03 -18.32 8.95
C ASP A 80 8.89 -18.10 7.93
N GLY A 81 8.81 -16.91 7.34
CA GLY A 81 7.83 -16.55 6.33
C GLY A 81 6.37 -16.44 6.82
N VAL A 82 6.14 -16.59 8.12
CA VAL A 82 4.78 -16.62 8.69
C VAL A 82 4.58 -15.71 9.90
N SER A 83 5.58 -15.51 10.74
CA SER A 83 5.47 -14.65 11.91
C SER A 83 5.60 -13.18 11.54
N VAL A 84 4.85 -12.33 12.24
CA VAL A 84 5.02 -10.87 12.12
C VAL A 84 6.35 -10.47 12.76
N PRO A 85 7.16 -9.60 12.14
CA PRO A 85 8.37 -9.07 12.74
C PRO A 85 8.11 -8.50 14.14
N LYS A 86 8.99 -8.76 15.09
CA LYS A 86 8.77 -8.41 16.52
C LYS A 86 8.43 -6.94 16.74
N HIS A 87 9.05 -6.03 15.98
CA HIS A 87 8.81 -4.59 16.09
C HIS A 87 7.44 -4.17 15.55
N LEU A 88 6.80 -4.97 14.70
CA LEU A 88 5.45 -4.75 14.16
C LEU A 88 4.36 -5.50 14.92
N ALA A 89 4.70 -6.50 15.72
CA ALA A 89 3.71 -7.42 16.31
C ALA A 89 2.63 -6.69 17.13
N THR A 90 3.01 -5.74 17.96
CA THR A 90 2.07 -4.93 18.75
C THR A 90 1.17 -4.10 17.85
N LEU A 91 1.72 -3.45 16.82
CA LEU A 91 0.98 -2.60 15.90
C LEU A 91 -0.01 -3.40 15.06
N PHE A 92 0.38 -4.60 14.59
CA PHE A 92 -0.54 -5.52 13.89
C PHE A 92 -1.72 -5.92 14.78
N ALA A 93 -1.44 -6.28 16.04
CA ALA A 93 -2.49 -6.66 16.98
C ALA A 93 -3.45 -5.50 17.29
N GLU A 94 -2.91 -4.30 17.56
CA GLU A 94 -3.72 -3.10 17.87
C GLU A 94 -4.59 -2.64 16.71
N ARG A 95 -4.07 -2.75 15.47
CA ARG A 95 -4.78 -2.35 14.25
C ARG A 95 -5.61 -3.47 13.62
N GLY A 96 -5.51 -4.69 14.12
CA GLY A 96 -6.20 -5.86 13.57
C GLY A 96 -5.73 -6.23 12.16
N ILE A 97 -4.42 -6.05 11.87
CA ILE A 97 -3.84 -6.34 10.56
C ILE A 97 -3.62 -7.85 10.44
N GLU A 98 -4.24 -8.46 9.43
CA GLU A 98 -4.13 -9.90 9.19
C GLU A 98 -2.91 -10.24 8.33
N VAL A 99 -2.30 -11.40 8.60
CA VAL A 99 -1.23 -11.93 7.73
C VAL A 99 -1.86 -12.69 6.57
N VAL A 100 -1.44 -12.36 5.34
CA VAL A 100 -1.94 -12.96 4.09
C VAL A 100 -0.85 -13.61 3.24
N GLY A 101 0.36 -13.70 3.73
CA GLY A 101 1.46 -14.35 3.04
C GLY A 101 2.81 -13.74 3.37
N ASN A 102 3.77 -13.93 2.46
CA ASN A 102 5.13 -13.41 2.58
C ASN A 102 5.50 -12.58 1.34
N TYR A 103 5.87 -11.30 1.54
CA TYR A 103 6.23 -10.39 0.45
C TYR A 103 7.57 -10.73 -0.21
N SER A 104 8.47 -11.39 0.53
CA SER A 104 9.83 -11.69 0.05
C SER A 104 9.91 -12.97 -0.80
N GLY A 105 8.81 -13.69 -0.94
CA GLY A 105 8.66 -15.01 -1.56
C GLY A 105 9.80 -15.45 -2.46
N SER A 106 10.66 -16.31 -1.94
CA SER A 106 11.74 -16.93 -2.72
C SER A 106 11.21 -17.97 -3.73
N SER A 107 9.99 -18.39 -3.57
CA SER A 107 9.28 -19.30 -4.46
C SER A 107 8.06 -18.60 -5.06
N SER A 108 8.31 -17.97 -6.11
CA SER A 108 7.45 -17.67 -7.28
C SER A 108 5.92 -17.85 -7.22
N THR A 109 5.17 -17.86 -6.16
CA THR A 109 3.69 -17.83 -6.15
C THR A 109 3.03 -18.48 -4.93
N GLY A 110 3.77 -19.25 -4.13
CA GLY A 110 3.17 -20.09 -3.10
C GLY A 110 2.78 -19.37 -1.82
N ASP A 111 3.18 -18.12 -1.65
CA ASP A 111 3.19 -17.54 -0.32
C ASP A 111 2.07 -16.52 -0.04
N LEU A 112 1.20 -16.24 -1.04
CA LEU A 112 0.02 -15.39 -0.84
C LEU A 112 -1.26 -16.22 -0.74
N ASN A 113 -2.04 -15.99 0.29
CA ASN A 113 -3.38 -16.57 0.43
C ASN A 113 -4.42 -15.71 -0.30
N LEU A 114 -4.60 -15.97 -1.61
CA LEU A 114 -5.51 -15.20 -2.47
C LEU A 114 -6.98 -15.33 -2.03
N GLU A 115 -7.38 -16.48 -1.48
CA GLU A 115 -8.75 -16.68 -0.97
C GLU A 115 -9.00 -15.74 0.21
N LYS A 116 -8.07 -15.70 1.16
CA LYS A 116 -8.17 -14.80 2.31
C LYS A 116 -8.16 -13.33 1.88
N ILE A 117 -7.31 -12.96 0.90
CA ILE A 117 -7.30 -11.60 0.35
C ILE A 117 -8.68 -11.25 -0.22
N ALA A 118 -9.30 -12.14 -1.01
CA ALA A 118 -10.61 -11.92 -1.59
C ALA A 118 -11.73 -11.81 -0.51
N GLU A 119 -11.69 -12.65 0.53
CA GLU A 119 -12.62 -12.61 1.67
C GLU A 119 -12.57 -11.28 2.42
N LEU A 120 -11.39 -10.69 2.52
CA LEU A 120 -11.17 -9.40 3.17
C LEU A 120 -11.77 -8.22 2.39
N LYS A 121 -12.16 -8.40 1.12
CA LYS A 121 -12.75 -7.37 0.26
C LYS A 121 -11.97 -6.05 0.31
N PRO A 122 -10.71 -6.04 -0.09
CA PRO A 122 -9.92 -4.82 -0.16
C PRO A 122 -10.51 -3.84 -1.19
N ASP A 123 -10.22 -2.57 -1.03
CA ASP A 123 -10.47 -1.54 -2.03
C ASP A 123 -9.19 -1.12 -2.77
N LEU A 124 -8.02 -1.55 -2.26
CA LEU A 124 -6.72 -1.39 -2.90
C LEU A 124 -5.78 -2.53 -2.50
N ILE A 125 -5.02 -3.04 -3.47
CA ILE A 125 -3.92 -3.98 -3.25
C ILE A 125 -2.62 -3.32 -3.72
N ILE A 126 -1.59 -3.35 -2.88
CA ILE A 126 -0.25 -2.88 -3.23
C ILE A 126 0.67 -4.09 -3.27
N MET A 127 1.33 -4.31 -4.40
CA MET A 127 2.22 -5.44 -4.60
C MET A 127 3.58 -5.00 -5.16
N ASN A 128 4.55 -5.91 -5.11
CA ASN A 128 5.84 -5.74 -5.79
C ASN A 128 5.99 -6.75 -6.93
N ILE A 129 7.06 -6.62 -7.72
CA ILE A 129 7.33 -7.46 -8.89
C ILE A 129 7.51 -8.95 -8.55
N ARG A 130 7.85 -9.30 -7.31
CA ARG A 130 8.06 -10.68 -6.88
C ARG A 130 6.80 -11.53 -7.01
N HIS A 131 5.64 -10.87 -6.93
CA HIS A 131 4.33 -11.49 -7.10
C HIS A 131 3.70 -11.26 -8.47
N GLU A 132 4.46 -10.82 -9.48
CA GLU A 132 3.94 -10.50 -10.82
C GLU A 132 3.08 -11.62 -11.42
N LYS A 133 3.43 -12.88 -11.16
CA LYS A 133 2.69 -14.04 -11.70
C LYS A 133 1.24 -14.14 -11.24
N VAL A 134 0.90 -13.51 -10.11
CA VAL A 134 -0.47 -13.49 -9.56
C VAL A 134 -1.14 -12.12 -9.73
N TYR A 135 -0.53 -11.21 -10.49
CA TYR A 135 -1.07 -9.86 -10.72
C TYR A 135 -2.53 -9.89 -11.20
N GLU A 136 -2.83 -10.66 -12.24
CA GLU A 136 -4.18 -10.74 -12.81
C GLU A 136 -5.22 -11.26 -11.81
N GLN A 137 -4.80 -12.16 -10.92
CA GLN A 137 -5.68 -12.70 -9.87
C GLN A 137 -5.94 -11.66 -8.78
N LEU A 138 -4.93 -10.88 -8.39
CA LEU A 138 -5.09 -9.77 -7.46
C LEU A 138 -5.92 -8.64 -8.07
N ALA A 139 -5.66 -8.28 -9.32
CA ALA A 139 -6.42 -7.26 -10.05
C ALA A 139 -7.89 -7.63 -10.26
N ALA A 140 -8.22 -8.92 -10.30
CA ALA A 140 -9.61 -9.40 -10.31
C ALA A 140 -10.32 -9.22 -8.95
N ILE A 141 -9.58 -9.04 -7.85
CA ILE A 141 -10.14 -8.84 -6.50
C ILE A 141 -10.38 -7.34 -6.27
N ALA A 142 -9.38 -6.49 -6.54
CA ALA A 142 -9.43 -5.04 -6.31
C ALA A 142 -8.43 -4.30 -7.21
N PRO A 143 -8.55 -2.97 -7.37
CA PRO A 143 -7.49 -2.16 -7.97
C PRO A 143 -6.14 -2.53 -7.36
N THR A 144 -5.17 -2.87 -8.22
CA THR A 144 -3.87 -3.38 -7.81
C THR A 144 -2.78 -2.53 -8.42
N VAL A 145 -1.89 -1.99 -7.60
CA VAL A 145 -0.70 -1.25 -8.03
C VAL A 145 0.56 -2.05 -7.75
N MET A 146 1.48 -2.02 -8.71
CA MET A 146 2.77 -2.71 -8.61
C MET A 146 3.90 -1.70 -8.42
N ILE A 147 4.56 -1.77 -7.27
CA ILE A 147 5.71 -0.92 -6.99
C ILE A 147 7.01 -1.58 -7.50
N ASP A 148 7.95 -0.75 -7.95
CA ASP A 148 9.27 -1.22 -8.38
C ASP A 148 10.11 -1.68 -7.18
N ASP A 149 10.61 -2.91 -7.26
CA ASP A 149 11.43 -3.51 -6.21
C ASP A 149 12.85 -2.94 -6.19
N ASP A 150 13.37 -2.47 -7.33
CA ASP A 150 14.67 -1.79 -7.41
C ASP A 150 14.67 -0.48 -6.62
N ILE A 151 13.55 0.23 -6.62
CA ILE A 151 13.36 1.42 -5.78
C ILE A 151 13.36 1.02 -4.29
N SER A 152 12.90 -0.20 -3.96
CA SER A 152 12.70 -0.61 -2.57
C SER A 152 13.99 -0.89 -1.80
N TYR A 153 15.02 -1.43 -2.45
CA TYR A 153 16.25 -1.82 -1.75
C TYR A 153 17.32 -0.71 -1.70
N VAL A 154 17.40 0.09 -2.75
CA VAL A 154 18.45 1.10 -2.91
C VAL A 154 17.95 2.51 -2.66
N ASN A 155 16.67 2.76 -2.89
CA ASN A 155 16.05 4.08 -2.74
C ASN A 155 14.73 4.02 -1.96
N TRP A 156 14.78 3.61 -0.70
CA TRP A 156 13.61 3.57 0.17
C TRP A 156 12.93 4.95 0.32
N ARG A 157 13.72 6.04 0.28
CA ARG A 157 13.19 7.41 0.33
C ARG A 157 12.36 7.73 -0.91
N GLY A 158 12.83 7.31 -2.10
CA GLY A 158 12.09 7.48 -3.35
C GLY A 158 10.77 6.72 -3.33
N ARG A 159 10.77 5.49 -2.83
CA ARG A 159 9.57 4.69 -2.65
C ARG A 159 8.57 5.35 -1.68
N PHE A 160 9.05 5.84 -0.55
CA PHE A 160 8.20 6.54 0.42
C PHE A 160 7.60 7.82 -0.16
N LYS A 161 8.38 8.59 -0.95
CA LYS A 161 7.87 9.75 -1.70
C LYS A 161 6.83 9.38 -2.73
N GLN A 162 7.01 8.26 -3.44
CA GLN A 162 6.02 7.76 -4.40
C GLN A 162 4.68 7.43 -3.72
N LEU A 163 4.70 6.79 -2.55
CA LEU A 163 3.49 6.58 -1.76
C LEU A 163 2.83 7.91 -1.36
N GLY A 164 3.63 8.90 -0.96
CA GLY A 164 3.13 10.25 -0.69
C GLY A 164 2.37 10.84 -1.88
N GLN A 165 2.95 10.74 -3.09
CA GLN A 165 2.33 11.22 -4.33
C GLN A 165 1.04 10.48 -4.67
N TRP A 166 1.00 9.15 -4.49
CA TRP A 166 -0.18 8.35 -4.79
C TRP A 166 -1.37 8.67 -3.88
N PHE A 167 -1.11 9.07 -2.63
CA PHE A 167 -2.14 9.23 -1.60
C PHE A 167 -2.32 10.67 -1.12
N ASP A 168 -1.79 11.68 -1.84
CA ASP A 168 -1.83 13.11 -1.44
C ASP A 168 -1.27 13.31 -0.01
N LYS A 169 -0.11 12.70 0.27
CA LYS A 169 0.57 12.70 1.57
C LYS A 169 2.01 13.24 1.50
N GLU A 170 2.38 13.96 0.42
CA GLU A 170 3.75 14.46 0.22
C GLU A 170 4.25 15.27 1.41
N ALA A 171 3.41 16.15 1.95
CA ALA A 171 3.80 16.98 3.11
C ALA A 171 4.09 16.13 4.36
N ALA A 172 3.36 15.02 4.57
CA ALA A 172 3.61 14.10 5.67
C ALA A 172 4.92 13.32 5.46
N VAL A 173 5.20 12.90 4.24
CA VAL A 173 6.45 12.24 3.87
C VAL A 173 7.63 13.17 4.06
N GLU A 174 7.58 14.40 3.54
CA GLU A 174 8.64 15.40 3.69
C GLU A 174 8.95 15.70 5.14
N LYS A 175 7.90 15.90 5.94
CA LYS A 175 8.08 16.13 7.38
C LYS A 175 8.75 14.93 8.05
N TRP A 176 8.30 13.72 7.78
CA TRP A 176 8.87 12.51 8.39
C TRP A 176 10.34 12.33 8.00
N LEU A 177 10.66 12.53 6.72
CA LEU A 177 12.05 12.44 6.23
C LEU A 177 12.94 13.50 6.88
N ALA A 178 12.46 14.74 7.05
CA ALA A 178 13.21 15.78 7.72
C ALA A 178 13.45 15.46 9.23
N ASP A 179 12.44 14.93 9.93
CA ASP A 179 12.58 14.49 11.32
C ASP A 179 13.57 13.31 11.43
N TYR A 180 13.53 12.37 10.48
CA TYR A 180 14.47 11.25 10.38
C TYR A 180 15.91 11.75 10.19
N ASP A 181 16.14 12.65 9.23
CA ASP A 181 17.46 13.21 8.93
C ASP A 181 18.03 13.98 10.09
N ALA A 182 17.22 14.78 10.76
CA ALA A 182 17.61 15.51 11.98
C ALA A 182 18.04 14.54 13.11
N LYS A 183 17.29 13.44 13.28
CA LYS A 183 17.62 12.42 14.27
C LYS A 183 18.89 11.63 13.91
N ALA A 184 19.06 11.30 12.64
CA ALA A 184 20.27 10.64 12.15
C ALA A 184 21.51 11.53 12.38
N ALA A 185 21.43 12.82 12.06
CA ALA A 185 22.51 13.78 12.29
C ALA A 185 22.87 13.94 13.78
N GLU A 186 21.86 14.03 14.68
CA GLU A 186 22.09 14.05 16.12
C GLU A 186 22.86 12.82 16.60
N LEU A 187 22.42 11.62 16.15
CA LEU A 187 23.05 10.36 16.55
C LEU A 187 24.46 10.23 15.98
N ALA A 188 24.68 10.63 14.72
CA ALA A 188 25.99 10.64 14.10
C ALA A 188 26.98 11.54 14.83
N ALA A 189 26.54 12.73 15.28
CA ALA A 189 27.37 13.62 16.09
C ALA A 189 27.79 12.95 17.41
N ARG A 190 26.83 12.34 18.12
CA ARG A 190 27.12 11.62 19.38
C ARG A 190 28.07 10.44 19.19
N ILE A 191 27.94 9.71 18.08
CA ILE A 191 28.83 8.61 17.74
C ILE A 191 30.25 9.15 17.51
N ARG A 192 30.42 10.20 16.69
CA ARG A 192 31.73 10.85 16.44
C ARG A 192 32.41 11.29 17.71
N ASP A 193 31.65 11.87 18.65
CA ASP A 193 32.20 12.29 19.95
C ASP A 193 32.75 11.12 20.78
N MET A 194 32.18 9.91 20.62
CA MET A 194 32.61 8.73 21.35
C MET A 194 33.79 7.98 20.72
N ILE A 195 33.88 7.99 19.40
CA ILE A 195 34.80 7.12 18.66
C ILE A 195 35.87 7.88 17.88
N GLY A 196 35.74 9.21 17.74
CA GLY A 196 36.72 10.04 16.99
C GLY A 196 36.76 9.70 15.51
N ASP A 197 37.98 9.55 14.98
CA ASP A 197 38.25 9.31 13.55
C ASP A 197 38.29 7.80 13.18
N GLU A 198 37.69 6.94 13.98
CA GLU A 198 37.63 5.51 13.67
C GLU A 198 36.81 5.25 12.39
N THR A 199 37.23 4.23 11.63
CA THR A 199 36.54 3.82 10.41
C THR A 199 35.67 2.60 10.63
N PHE A 200 34.56 2.53 9.92
CA PHE A 200 33.59 1.43 10.02
C PHE A 200 33.40 0.73 8.71
N ALA A 201 33.00 -0.53 8.81
CA ALA A 201 32.45 -1.28 7.70
C ALA A 201 31.16 -1.97 8.17
N VAL A 202 30.09 -1.83 7.37
CA VAL A 202 28.86 -2.60 7.56
C VAL A 202 28.99 -3.89 6.78
N LEU A 203 28.98 -4.99 7.51
CA LEU A 203 29.13 -6.35 6.97
C LEU A 203 27.89 -7.16 7.30
N GLU A 204 27.39 -7.91 6.34
CA GLU A 204 26.32 -8.88 6.54
C GLU A 204 26.81 -10.26 6.13
N ALA A 205 26.72 -11.23 7.06
CA ALA A 205 27.01 -12.61 6.76
C ALA A 205 25.89 -13.21 5.91
N ASN A 206 26.26 -13.73 4.73
CA ASN A 206 25.29 -14.35 3.84
C ASN A 206 25.01 -15.78 4.26
N SER A 207 23.77 -16.06 4.68
CA SER A 207 23.32 -17.40 5.07
C SER A 207 23.10 -18.33 3.86
N VAL A 208 22.91 -17.78 2.67
CA VAL A 208 22.63 -18.54 1.44
C VAL A 208 23.90 -18.99 0.75
N HIS A 209 24.98 -18.21 0.86
CA HIS A 209 26.29 -18.51 0.28
C HIS A 209 27.33 -18.63 1.39
N PHE A 210 27.49 -19.83 1.89
CA PHE A 210 28.41 -20.13 2.99
C PHE A 210 29.80 -19.58 2.69
N GLY A 211 30.37 -18.78 3.58
CA GLY A 211 31.72 -18.20 3.45
C GLY A 211 31.76 -16.87 2.66
N SER A 212 30.63 -16.33 2.26
CA SER A 212 30.53 -14.99 1.67
C SER A 212 29.88 -13.99 2.62
N TYR A 213 30.19 -12.71 2.40
CA TYR A 213 29.58 -11.60 3.13
C TYR A 213 29.38 -10.41 2.18
N TYR A 214 28.37 -9.60 2.47
CA TYR A 214 28.18 -8.32 1.81
C TYR A 214 28.91 -7.23 2.56
N ILE A 215 29.55 -6.32 1.81
CA ILE A 215 30.06 -5.05 2.31
C ILE A 215 29.17 -3.96 1.74
N TYR A 216 28.46 -3.27 2.59
CA TYR A 216 27.63 -2.15 2.17
C TYR A 216 28.48 -0.89 2.04
N ARG A 217 28.36 -0.20 0.90
CA ARG A 217 28.99 1.11 0.66
C ARG A 217 27.99 2.25 0.77
N SER A 218 26.77 2.02 0.27
CA SER A 218 25.65 2.96 0.30
C SER A 218 24.35 2.17 0.17
N GLY A 219 23.23 2.78 0.57
CA GLY A 219 21.92 2.16 0.57
C GLY A 219 21.73 1.11 1.65
N GLY A 220 20.49 0.84 2.02
CA GLY A 220 20.14 -0.09 3.08
C GLY A 220 20.89 0.20 4.40
N PRO A 221 21.50 -0.81 5.05
CA PRO A 221 22.23 -0.60 6.29
C PRO A 221 23.44 0.33 6.18
N GLY A 222 24.02 0.48 4.96
CA GLY A 222 25.18 1.33 4.72
C GLY A 222 24.84 2.81 4.69
N GLU A 223 23.63 3.19 4.28
CA GLU A 223 23.22 4.60 4.18
C GLU A 223 23.29 5.33 5.54
N LEU A 224 22.93 4.65 6.63
CA LEU A 224 22.97 5.23 7.97
C LEU A 224 24.37 5.43 8.54
N VAL A 225 25.37 4.77 7.95
CA VAL A 225 26.75 4.77 8.47
C VAL A 225 27.67 5.64 7.63
N TYR A 226 27.40 5.76 6.33
CA TYR A 226 28.31 6.40 5.38
C TYR A 226 27.82 7.76 4.85
N ASP A 227 26.52 8.05 4.96
CA ASP A 227 25.90 9.33 4.59
C ASP A 227 25.72 10.22 5.82
#